data_e581a3b6a3d41e004c7e3beb8e1cfa7b
#
_entry.id   e581a3b6a3d41e004c7e3beb8e1cfa7b
#
_cell.length_a   1.000
_cell.length_b   1.000
_cell.length_c   1.000
_cell.angle_alpha   90.00
_cell.angle_beta   90.00
_cell.angle_gamma   90.00
#
_symmetry.space_group_name_H-M   'P 1'
#
loop_
_entity.id
_entity.type
_entity.pdbx_description
1 polymer ?
#
loop_
_entity_poly.entity_id
_entity_poly.type
_entity_poly.pdbx_seq_one_letter_code
_entity_poly.pdbx_strand_id
1 'polypeptide(L)'
;MAKRKQRLDKLLVERGLVSTRSRAQGLIMAGEVLVDGQRVDKPGTAVPIQAELQLIAPMLYVSRGGYKLAGALNTFSLDVTGRICADVGACTGGFTDVLLQNGAARVYAIDVGYGQLDWNLRQNQCVVVMERTNARHLESLPERVTFVSIDVSFISLKLILPAVQKWLGPHADIVALIKPQFEAGRKQVGKGGIVKDPAVHRQVLTDLLAWSIENGLQPQGLTRSPIQGADGNVEFLLWLRQGDDGRFDMESFFAKVLPKDPDDSK
;
A
#
# COMPACT_ATOMS: atom_id res chain seq x y z
N MET A 1 43.53 13.78 -13.46
CA MET A 1 43.56 12.45 -14.14
C MET A 1 42.12 12.04 -14.46
N ALA A 2 41.81 11.72 -15.70
CA ALA A 2 40.44 11.25 -16.07
C ALA A 2 40.18 9.91 -15.39
N LYS A 3 39.08 9.80 -14.62
CA LYS A 3 38.70 8.54 -13.97
C LYS A 3 38.39 7.52 -15.07
N ARG A 4 39.11 6.39 -15.05
CA ARG A 4 38.88 5.29 -16.00
C ARG A 4 37.44 4.81 -15.88
N LYS A 5 36.70 4.79 -17.00
CA LYS A 5 35.27 4.38 -17.06
C LYS A 5 35.13 3.01 -17.72
N GLN A 6 34.10 2.27 -17.32
CA GLN A 6 33.77 0.96 -17.87
C GLN A 6 32.26 0.82 -18.00
N ARG A 7 31.81 -0.04 -18.91
CA ARG A 7 30.40 -0.38 -19.05
C ARG A 7 29.86 -1.04 -17.79
N LEU A 8 28.70 -0.59 -17.33
CA LEU A 8 28.09 -1.06 -16.09
C LEU A 8 27.85 -2.59 -16.11
N ASP A 9 27.33 -3.15 -17.25
CA ASP A 9 27.10 -4.58 -17.37
C ASP A 9 28.35 -5.44 -17.21
N LYS A 10 29.51 -4.94 -17.64
CA LYS A 10 30.79 -5.63 -17.45
C LYS A 10 31.33 -5.47 -16.03
N LEU A 11 31.21 -4.25 -15.48
CA LEU A 11 31.74 -3.94 -14.14
C LEU A 11 31.01 -4.74 -13.03
N LEU A 12 29.71 -4.99 -13.18
CA LEU A 12 28.95 -5.84 -12.25
C LEU A 12 29.48 -7.28 -12.21
N VAL A 13 29.83 -7.85 -13.36
CA VAL A 13 30.38 -9.21 -13.46
C VAL A 13 31.79 -9.25 -12.89
N GLU A 14 32.65 -8.29 -13.26
CA GLU A 14 34.04 -8.24 -12.80
C GLU A 14 34.15 -8.06 -11.27
N ARG A 15 33.22 -7.38 -10.66
CA ARG A 15 33.15 -7.25 -9.19
C ARG A 15 32.45 -8.43 -8.49
N GLY A 16 32.04 -9.46 -9.24
CA GLY A 16 31.39 -10.65 -8.68
C GLY A 16 29.98 -10.40 -8.13
N LEU A 17 29.38 -9.24 -8.44
CA LEU A 17 28.02 -8.92 -7.99
C LEU A 17 26.96 -9.74 -8.73
N VAL A 18 27.27 -10.20 -9.96
CA VAL A 18 26.44 -11.11 -10.75
C VAL A 18 27.30 -12.11 -11.50
N SER A 19 26.74 -13.28 -11.76
CA SER A 19 27.49 -14.39 -12.39
C SER A 19 27.68 -14.25 -13.90
N THR A 20 26.76 -13.54 -14.59
CA THR A 20 26.80 -13.42 -16.05
C THR A 20 26.43 -12.02 -16.52
N ARG A 21 26.93 -11.64 -17.69
CA ARG A 21 26.61 -10.36 -18.31
C ARG A 21 25.15 -10.24 -18.71
N SER A 22 24.51 -11.33 -19.15
CA SER A 22 23.09 -11.34 -19.46
C SER A 22 22.25 -11.03 -18.23
N ARG A 23 22.58 -11.63 -17.08
CA ARG A 23 21.93 -11.33 -15.81
C ARG A 23 22.15 -9.88 -15.37
N ALA A 24 23.37 -9.35 -15.54
CA ALA A 24 23.67 -7.94 -15.28
C ALA A 24 22.77 -7.01 -16.11
N GLN A 25 22.63 -7.30 -17.41
CA GLN A 25 21.76 -6.53 -18.30
C GLN A 25 20.30 -6.58 -17.88
N GLY A 26 19.78 -7.73 -17.49
CA GLY A 26 18.42 -7.88 -16.97
C GLY A 26 18.17 -7.01 -15.73
N LEU A 27 19.05 -7.10 -14.73
CA LEU A 27 18.96 -6.30 -13.51
C LEU A 27 19.04 -4.79 -13.77
N ILE A 28 19.94 -4.36 -14.67
CA ILE A 28 20.06 -2.93 -15.02
C ILE A 28 18.78 -2.44 -15.71
N MET A 29 18.28 -3.18 -16.70
CA MET A 29 17.04 -2.81 -17.40
C MET A 29 15.82 -2.82 -16.49
N ALA A 30 15.79 -3.70 -15.47
CA ALA A 30 14.77 -3.71 -14.42
C ALA A 30 14.93 -2.54 -13.43
N GLY A 31 16.00 -1.74 -13.53
CA GLY A 31 16.29 -0.64 -12.60
C GLY A 31 16.69 -1.11 -11.20
N GLU A 32 17.22 -2.33 -11.08
CA GLU A 32 17.65 -2.96 -9.83
C GLU A 32 19.13 -2.68 -9.49
N VAL A 33 19.75 -1.72 -10.18
CA VAL A 33 21.16 -1.34 -9.96
C VAL A 33 21.28 0.14 -9.64
N LEU A 34 21.95 0.44 -8.53
CA LEU A 34 22.38 1.79 -8.18
C LEU A 34 23.88 1.96 -8.47
N VAL A 35 24.22 3.12 -9.00
CA VAL A 35 25.61 3.58 -9.17
C VAL A 35 25.74 4.89 -8.41
N ASP A 36 26.59 4.93 -7.39
CA ASP A 36 26.75 6.08 -6.48
C ASP A 36 25.41 6.57 -5.93
N GLY A 37 24.51 5.63 -5.54
CA GLY A 37 23.17 5.89 -5.03
C GLY A 37 22.10 6.26 -6.08
N GLN A 38 22.47 6.38 -7.37
CA GLN A 38 21.53 6.71 -8.44
C GLN A 38 21.17 5.48 -9.29
N ARG A 39 19.88 5.34 -9.61
CA ARG A 39 19.39 4.25 -10.46
C ARG A 39 19.86 4.42 -11.90
N VAL A 40 20.36 3.33 -12.50
CA VAL A 40 20.78 3.27 -13.90
C VAL A 40 20.03 2.16 -14.61
N ASP A 41 19.39 2.46 -15.74
CA ASP A 41 18.56 1.54 -16.54
C ASP A 41 19.19 1.09 -17.87
N LYS A 42 20.32 1.68 -18.25
CA LYS A 42 21.01 1.35 -19.52
C LYS A 42 22.29 0.52 -19.27
N PRO A 43 22.30 -0.75 -19.68
CA PRO A 43 23.45 -1.66 -19.44
C PRO A 43 24.79 -1.16 -19.98
N GLY A 44 24.74 -0.40 -21.10
CA GLY A 44 25.92 0.17 -21.74
C GLY A 44 26.47 1.43 -21.09
N THR A 45 25.84 1.97 -20.03
CA THR A 45 26.30 3.19 -19.37
C THR A 45 27.74 3.05 -18.91
N ALA A 46 28.58 4.03 -19.29
CA ALA A 46 29.98 4.10 -18.86
C ALA A 46 30.07 4.73 -17.48
N VAL A 47 30.39 3.94 -16.48
CA VAL A 47 30.52 4.37 -15.08
C VAL A 47 31.99 4.35 -14.62
N PRO A 48 32.40 5.18 -13.65
CA PRO A 48 33.74 5.11 -13.07
C PRO A 48 34.03 3.71 -12.51
N ILE A 49 35.20 3.17 -12.75
CA ILE A 49 35.55 1.83 -12.22
C ILE A 49 35.47 1.79 -10.69
N GLN A 50 35.62 2.91 -10.01
CA GLN A 50 35.58 3.03 -8.54
C GLN A 50 34.17 3.38 -8.02
N ALA A 51 33.15 3.54 -8.91
CA ALA A 51 31.78 3.87 -8.50
C ALA A 51 31.26 2.82 -7.51
N GLU A 52 30.51 3.25 -6.53
CA GLU A 52 29.77 2.36 -5.63
C GLU A 52 28.65 1.68 -6.42
N LEU A 53 28.64 0.34 -6.43
CA LEU A 53 27.60 -0.44 -7.10
C LEU A 53 26.79 -1.19 -6.05
N GLN A 54 25.47 -0.99 -6.08
CA GLN A 54 24.54 -1.69 -5.20
C GLN A 54 23.47 -2.39 -6.05
N LEU A 55 23.21 -3.66 -5.75
CA LEU A 55 22.02 -4.35 -6.27
C LEU A 55 20.86 -4.10 -5.32
N ILE A 56 19.77 -3.59 -5.87
CA ILE A 56 18.51 -3.47 -5.14
C ILE A 56 17.87 -4.85 -5.18
N ALA A 57 17.48 -5.39 -4.01
CA ALA A 57 16.66 -6.60 -4.00
C ALA A 57 15.38 -6.34 -4.77
N PRO A 58 14.91 -7.29 -5.60
CA PRO A 58 13.61 -7.19 -6.23
C PRO A 58 12.55 -6.89 -5.17
N MET A 59 11.60 -6.03 -5.50
CA MET A 59 10.46 -5.82 -4.61
C MET A 59 9.69 -7.14 -4.46
N LEU A 60 9.26 -7.46 -3.25
CA LEU A 60 8.46 -8.67 -2.99
C LEU A 60 7.09 -8.58 -3.69
N TYR A 61 6.61 -7.38 -3.95
CA TYR A 61 5.32 -7.09 -4.56
C TYR A 61 5.49 -6.20 -5.80
N VAL A 62 4.51 -6.21 -6.69
CA VAL A 62 4.52 -5.42 -7.93
C VAL A 62 4.63 -3.91 -7.69
N SER A 63 4.37 -3.45 -6.47
CA SER A 63 4.59 -2.06 -6.07
C SER A 63 4.86 -1.91 -4.57
N ARG A 64 5.39 -0.73 -4.16
CA ARG A 64 5.62 -0.38 -2.75
C ARG A 64 4.34 -0.46 -1.91
N GLY A 65 3.15 -0.24 -2.52
CA GLY A 65 1.87 -0.38 -1.84
C GLY A 65 1.70 -1.72 -1.13
N GLY A 66 2.19 -2.82 -1.73
CA GLY A 66 2.11 -4.15 -1.15
C GLY A 66 2.64 -4.25 0.28
N TYR A 67 3.74 -3.56 0.60
CA TYR A 67 4.28 -3.57 1.96
C TYR A 67 3.32 -3.00 3.00
N LYS A 68 2.41 -2.09 2.63
CA LYS A 68 1.40 -1.52 3.54
C LYS A 68 0.40 -2.60 3.97
N LEU A 69 -0.21 -3.28 2.99
CA LEU A 69 -1.18 -4.33 3.29
C LEU A 69 -0.53 -5.53 3.99
N ALA A 70 0.65 -5.96 3.54
CA ALA A 70 1.39 -7.03 4.20
C ALA A 70 1.68 -6.72 5.67
N GLY A 71 2.05 -5.46 5.98
CA GLY A 71 2.22 -4.99 7.35
C GLY A 71 0.92 -5.06 8.16
N ALA A 72 -0.23 -4.70 7.58
CA ALA A 72 -1.53 -4.80 8.23
C ALA A 72 -1.93 -6.24 8.50
N LEU A 73 -1.82 -7.15 7.50
CA LEU A 73 -2.15 -8.55 7.66
C LEU A 73 -1.33 -9.18 8.80
N ASN A 74 -0.04 -8.89 8.85
CA ASN A 74 0.85 -9.38 9.91
C ASN A 74 0.47 -8.78 11.29
N THR A 75 0.30 -7.45 11.37
CA THR A 75 0.03 -6.77 12.65
C THR A 75 -1.30 -7.19 13.26
N PHE A 76 -2.32 -7.39 12.43
CA PHE A 76 -3.67 -7.78 12.86
C PHE A 76 -3.88 -9.30 12.87
N SER A 77 -2.88 -10.09 12.48
CA SER A 77 -2.97 -11.56 12.34
C SER A 77 -4.16 -11.99 11.47
N LEU A 78 -4.33 -11.29 10.33
CA LEU A 78 -5.42 -11.58 9.39
C LEU A 78 -4.99 -12.62 8.36
N ASP A 79 -5.79 -13.69 8.24
CA ASP A 79 -5.64 -14.73 7.23
C ASP A 79 -6.63 -14.49 6.08
N VAL A 80 -6.11 -14.47 4.86
CA VAL A 80 -6.89 -14.30 3.61
C VAL A 80 -6.89 -15.57 2.77
N THR A 81 -6.33 -16.66 3.26
CA THR A 81 -6.26 -17.95 2.55
C THR A 81 -7.65 -18.44 2.19
N GLY A 82 -7.86 -18.76 0.93
CA GLY A 82 -9.14 -19.24 0.39
C GLY A 82 -10.27 -18.23 0.37
N ARG A 83 -10.02 -16.96 0.76
CA ARG A 83 -11.05 -15.91 0.82
C ARG A 83 -11.29 -15.28 -0.55
N ILE A 84 -12.52 -14.80 -0.74
CA ILE A 84 -12.89 -13.94 -1.86
C ILE A 84 -12.66 -12.50 -1.40
N CYS A 85 -11.79 -11.79 -2.11
CA CYS A 85 -11.29 -10.48 -1.72
C CYS A 85 -11.71 -9.40 -2.74
N ALA A 86 -11.79 -8.14 -2.29
CA ALA A 86 -11.83 -6.98 -3.16
C ALA A 86 -10.67 -6.04 -2.80
N ASP A 87 -10.00 -5.50 -3.81
CA ASP A 87 -8.96 -4.49 -3.71
C ASP A 87 -9.46 -3.20 -4.35
N VAL A 88 -9.80 -2.21 -3.52
CA VAL A 88 -10.40 -0.94 -3.94
C VAL A 88 -9.31 0.12 -4.06
N GLY A 89 -9.09 0.62 -5.27
CA GLY A 89 -7.97 1.46 -5.63
C GLY A 89 -6.75 0.61 -6.00
N ALA A 90 -6.96 -0.46 -6.77
CA ALA A 90 -5.93 -1.46 -7.07
C ALA A 90 -4.67 -0.88 -7.76
N CYS A 91 -4.81 0.16 -8.58
CA CYS A 91 -3.72 0.84 -9.27
C CYS A 91 -2.79 -0.16 -9.99
N THR A 92 -1.51 -0.23 -9.62
CA THR A 92 -0.54 -1.20 -10.15
C THR A 92 -0.73 -2.62 -9.61
N GLY A 93 -1.58 -2.82 -8.60
CA GLY A 93 -1.90 -4.13 -8.03
C GLY A 93 -1.08 -4.52 -6.80
N GLY A 94 -0.50 -3.55 -6.08
CA GLY A 94 0.32 -3.87 -4.91
C GLY A 94 -0.44 -4.64 -3.82
N PHE A 95 -1.69 -4.25 -3.53
CA PHE A 95 -2.53 -4.96 -2.57
C PHE A 95 -3.07 -6.27 -3.15
N THR A 96 -3.50 -6.26 -4.41
CA THR A 96 -3.91 -7.47 -5.14
C THR A 96 -2.84 -8.55 -5.08
N ASP A 97 -1.57 -8.20 -5.33
CA ASP A 97 -0.43 -9.12 -5.30
C ASP A 97 -0.22 -9.72 -3.89
N VAL A 98 -0.29 -8.89 -2.84
CA VAL A 98 -0.23 -9.38 -1.44
C VAL A 98 -1.33 -10.38 -1.16
N LEU A 99 -2.57 -10.09 -1.55
CA LEU A 99 -3.71 -10.99 -1.33
C LEU A 99 -3.49 -12.35 -2.02
N LEU A 100 -3.03 -12.35 -3.27
CA LEU A 100 -2.73 -13.59 -4.01
C LEU A 100 -1.58 -14.37 -3.38
N GLN A 101 -0.48 -13.70 -3.02
CA GLN A 101 0.67 -14.36 -2.37
C GLN A 101 0.31 -14.95 -1.01
N ASN A 102 -0.71 -14.40 -0.32
CA ASN A 102 -1.26 -14.95 0.92
C ASN A 102 -2.45 -15.90 0.69
N GLY A 103 -2.62 -16.43 -0.54
CA GLY A 103 -3.54 -17.53 -0.82
C GLY A 103 -5.01 -17.13 -1.01
N ALA A 104 -5.34 -15.87 -1.31
CA ALA A 104 -6.70 -15.49 -1.65
C ALA A 104 -7.20 -16.31 -2.86
N ALA A 105 -8.42 -16.83 -2.78
CA ALA A 105 -9.02 -17.63 -3.86
C ALA A 105 -9.40 -16.76 -5.06
N ARG A 106 -9.81 -15.52 -4.81
CA ARG A 106 -10.17 -14.55 -5.85
C ARG A 106 -9.99 -13.13 -5.34
N VAL A 107 -9.56 -12.23 -6.24
CA VAL A 107 -9.42 -10.80 -5.95
C VAL A 107 -10.11 -9.97 -7.03
N TYR A 108 -11.11 -9.20 -6.66
CA TYR A 108 -11.71 -8.17 -7.49
C TYR A 108 -10.85 -6.91 -7.42
N ALA A 109 -10.05 -6.65 -8.45
CA ALA A 109 -9.16 -5.48 -8.53
C ALA A 109 -9.93 -4.30 -9.16
N ILE A 110 -10.40 -3.38 -8.30
CA ILE A 110 -11.30 -2.29 -8.65
C ILE A 110 -10.52 -0.98 -8.71
N ASP A 111 -10.54 -0.29 -9.85
CA ASP A 111 -9.90 1.02 -10.02
C ASP A 111 -10.67 1.91 -11.01
N VAL A 112 -10.63 3.23 -10.78
CA VAL A 112 -11.17 4.23 -11.73
C VAL A 112 -10.26 4.41 -12.94
N GLY A 113 -8.97 4.09 -12.81
CA GLY A 113 -7.97 4.13 -13.86
C GLY A 113 -8.15 3.02 -14.89
N TYR A 114 -7.26 3.03 -15.89
CA TYR A 114 -7.25 2.02 -16.94
C TYR A 114 -5.81 1.68 -17.34
N GLY A 115 -5.54 0.37 -17.52
CA GLY A 115 -4.25 -0.13 -18.00
C GLY A 115 -3.10 0.01 -17.01
N GLN A 116 -3.39 0.24 -15.71
CA GLN A 116 -2.36 0.42 -14.68
C GLN A 116 -1.96 -0.88 -14.00
N LEU A 117 -2.88 -1.84 -13.90
CA LEU A 117 -2.64 -3.12 -13.22
C LEU A 117 -1.50 -3.87 -13.90
N ASP A 118 -0.57 -4.40 -13.12
CA ASP A 118 0.56 -5.21 -13.59
C ASP A 118 0.11 -6.33 -14.52
N TRP A 119 0.90 -6.60 -15.57
CA TRP A 119 0.53 -7.56 -16.60
C TRP A 119 0.36 -8.98 -16.05
N ASN A 120 1.21 -9.43 -15.13
CA ASN A 120 1.12 -10.77 -14.56
C ASN A 120 -0.15 -10.91 -13.70
N LEU A 121 -0.52 -9.88 -12.95
CA LEU A 121 -1.77 -9.87 -12.19
C LEU A 121 -2.99 -9.87 -13.10
N ARG A 122 -2.93 -9.14 -14.20
CA ARG A 122 -4.01 -9.10 -15.21
C ARG A 122 -4.25 -10.45 -15.88
N GLN A 123 -3.22 -11.27 -16.04
CA GLN A 123 -3.30 -12.62 -16.61
C GLN A 123 -3.63 -13.70 -15.59
N ASN A 124 -3.62 -13.38 -14.31
CA ASN A 124 -3.89 -14.34 -13.23
C ASN A 124 -5.39 -14.69 -13.17
N GLN A 125 -5.71 -15.97 -13.25
CA GLN A 125 -7.09 -16.48 -13.27
C GLN A 125 -7.86 -16.19 -11.97
N CYS A 126 -7.15 -15.92 -10.86
CA CYS A 126 -7.75 -15.53 -9.58
C CYS A 126 -8.04 -14.02 -9.51
N VAL A 127 -7.68 -13.22 -10.53
CA VAL A 127 -7.91 -11.77 -10.55
C VAL A 127 -9.05 -11.42 -11.50
N VAL A 128 -10.05 -10.73 -10.99
CA VAL A 128 -11.12 -10.12 -11.77
C VAL A 128 -10.82 -8.64 -11.91
N VAL A 129 -10.41 -8.21 -13.09
CA VAL A 129 -10.02 -6.82 -13.37
C VAL A 129 -11.27 -5.97 -13.59
N MET A 130 -11.47 -4.96 -12.73
CA MET A 130 -12.58 -4.01 -12.77
C MET A 130 -12.05 -2.58 -12.90
N GLU A 131 -11.44 -2.27 -14.02
CA GLU A 131 -10.97 -0.93 -14.35
C GLU A 131 -12.09 0.00 -14.82
N ARG A 132 -11.86 1.33 -14.84
CA ARG A 132 -12.85 2.37 -15.13
C ARG A 132 -14.10 2.24 -14.25
N THR A 133 -13.92 1.68 -13.04
CA THR A 133 -15.00 1.40 -12.10
C THR A 133 -14.85 2.26 -10.86
N ASN A 134 -15.82 3.13 -10.63
CA ASN A 134 -15.86 3.93 -9.40
C ASN A 134 -16.54 3.12 -8.29
N ALA A 135 -15.76 2.66 -7.33
CA ALA A 135 -16.25 1.86 -6.21
C ALA A 135 -17.39 2.52 -5.43
N ARG A 136 -17.42 3.87 -5.36
CA ARG A 136 -18.50 4.62 -4.70
C ARG A 136 -19.89 4.33 -5.29
N HIS A 137 -19.95 4.02 -6.58
CA HIS A 137 -21.21 3.82 -7.32
C HIS A 137 -21.47 2.34 -7.67
N LEU A 138 -20.60 1.44 -7.22
CA LEU A 138 -20.73 0.02 -7.47
C LEU A 138 -21.72 -0.58 -6.45
N GLU A 139 -22.88 -1.02 -6.93
CA GLU A 139 -23.96 -1.52 -6.07
C GLU A 139 -23.68 -2.93 -5.55
N SER A 140 -23.05 -3.79 -6.35
CA SER A 140 -22.71 -5.16 -5.97
C SER A 140 -21.51 -5.69 -6.73
N LEU A 141 -20.88 -6.70 -6.18
CA LEU A 141 -19.96 -7.59 -6.89
C LEU A 141 -20.69 -8.87 -7.33
N PRO A 142 -20.14 -9.65 -8.28
CA PRO A 142 -20.75 -10.92 -8.71
C PRO A 142 -21.01 -11.91 -7.59
N GLU A 143 -20.22 -11.82 -6.51
CA GLU A 143 -20.36 -12.63 -5.30
C GLU A 143 -20.02 -11.82 -4.05
N ARG A 144 -20.41 -12.30 -2.88
CA ARG A 144 -20.06 -11.67 -1.61
C ARG A 144 -18.59 -11.84 -1.31
N VAL A 145 -17.93 -10.76 -0.84
CA VAL A 145 -16.53 -10.78 -0.45
C VAL A 145 -16.39 -10.89 1.07
N THR A 146 -15.37 -11.59 1.52
CA THR A 146 -15.10 -11.77 2.96
C THR A 146 -13.87 -10.99 3.42
N PHE A 147 -13.14 -10.37 2.49
CA PHE A 147 -12.06 -9.46 2.80
C PHE A 147 -12.05 -8.29 1.80
N VAL A 148 -11.85 -7.08 2.29
CA VAL A 148 -11.70 -5.89 1.44
C VAL A 148 -10.48 -5.11 1.87
N SER A 149 -9.57 -4.82 0.92
CA SER A 149 -8.51 -3.82 1.08
C SER A 149 -8.90 -2.53 0.36
N ILE A 150 -8.55 -1.36 0.95
CA ILE A 150 -8.88 -0.05 0.39
C ILE A 150 -7.65 0.84 0.42
N ASP A 151 -7.17 1.24 -0.77
CA ASP A 151 -6.08 2.22 -0.96
C ASP A 151 -6.50 3.28 -2.00
N VAL A 152 -7.43 4.15 -1.64
CA VAL A 152 -7.94 5.20 -2.53
C VAL A 152 -7.24 6.54 -2.30
N SER A 153 -7.22 7.39 -3.33
CA SER A 153 -6.62 8.74 -3.28
C SER A 153 -7.65 9.79 -3.70
N PHE A 154 -7.51 11.00 -3.13
CA PHE A 154 -8.33 12.18 -3.45
C PHE A 154 -9.82 12.05 -3.09
N ILE A 155 -10.15 11.12 -2.19
CA ILE A 155 -11.51 10.87 -1.71
C ILE A 155 -11.44 10.40 -0.25
N SER A 156 -12.42 10.78 0.57
CA SER A 156 -12.54 10.29 1.94
C SER A 156 -13.09 8.85 1.96
N LEU A 157 -12.58 8.04 2.88
CA LEU A 157 -13.08 6.69 3.16
C LEU A 157 -14.56 6.68 3.54
N LYS A 158 -15.07 7.74 4.15
CA LYS A 158 -16.50 7.92 4.48
C LYS A 158 -17.42 7.86 3.26
N LEU A 159 -16.89 8.12 2.06
CA LEU A 159 -17.63 8.03 0.80
C LEU A 159 -17.53 6.65 0.11
N ILE A 160 -16.55 5.85 0.46
CA ILE A 160 -16.30 4.52 -0.14
C ILE A 160 -16.89 3.40 0.72
N LEU A 161 -16.72 3.48 2.04
CA LEU A 161 -17.17 2.45 2.97
C LEU A 161 -18.64 2.08 2.85
N PRO A 162 -19.62 3.02 2.63
CA PRO A 162 -21.02 2.65 2.44
C PRO A 162 -21.29 1.76 1.22
N ALA A 163 -20.53 1.92 0.14
CA ALA A 163 -20.64 1.04 -1.03
C ALA A 163 -20.03 -0.33 -0.73
N VAL A 164 -18.84 -0.36 -0.09
CA VAL A 164 -18.16 -1.58 0.30
C VAL A 164 -19.02 -2.46 1.20
N GLN A 165 -19.73 -1.88 2.19
CA GLN A 165 -20.63 -2.62 3.09
C GLN A 165 -21.67 -3.45 2.35
N LYS A 166 -22.14 -3.00 1.19
CA LYS A 166 -23.13 -3.72 0.38
C LYS A 166 -22.60 -5.02 -0.21
N TRP A 167 -21.28 -5.18 -0.34
CA TRP A 167 -20.62 -6.34 -0.95
C TRP A 167 -20.22 -7.41 0.06
N LEU A 168 -20.22 -7.05 1.35
CA LEU A 168 -19.68 -7.92 2.40
C LEU A 168 -20.52 -9.17 2.60
N GLY A 169 -19.83 -10.29 2.74
CA GLY A 169 -20.35 -11.53 3.29
C GLY A 169 -20.27 -11.57 4.82
N PRO A 170 -20.71 -12.67 5.44
CA PRO A 170 -20.60 -12.85 6.88
C PRO A 170 -19.15 -12.78 7.36
N HIS A 171 -18.92 -12.17 8.53
CA HIS A 171 -17.60 -12.05 9.17
C HIS A 171 -16.51 -11.45 8.27
N ALA A 172 -16.90 -10.56 7.36
CA ALA A 172 -15.96 -9.91 6.46
C ALA A 172 -15.08 -8.91 7.21
N ASP A 173 -13.80 -8.91 6.85
CA ASP A 173 -12.81 -7.94 7.32
C ASP A 173 -12.58 -6.86 6.26
N ILE A 174 -12.42 -5.61 6.70
CA ILE A 174 -12.01 -4.48 5.86
C ILE A 174 -10.69 -3.95 6.41
N VAL A 175 -9.68 -3.81 5.57
CA VAL A 175 -8.44 -3.08 5.88
C VAL A 175 -8.38 -1.84 4.99
N ALA A 176 -8.54 -0.67 5.60
CA ALA A 176 -8.56 0.61 4.90
C ALA A 176 -7.31 1.43 5.21
N LEU A 177 -6.64 1.93 4.17
CA LEU A 177 -5.52 2.86 4.30
C LEU A 177 -6.05 4.28 4.50
N ILE A 178 -5.84 4.82 5.71
CA ILE A 178 -6.16 6.19 6.06
C ILE A 178 -5.04 7.10 5.60
N LYS A 179 -5.36 8.06 4.76
CA LYS A 179 -4.47 9.09 4.26
C LYS A 179 -4.92 10.44 4.82
N PRO A 180 -4.28 10.96 5.88
CA PRO A 180 -4.74 12.18 6.55
C PRO A 180 -4.95 13.36 5.60
N GLN A 181 -4.15 13.49 4.55
CA GLN A 181 -4.27 14.55 3.55
C GLN A 181 -5.58 14.51 2.74
N PHE A 182 -6.30 13.38 2.71
CA PHE A 182 -7.59 13.25 2.03
C PHE A 182 -8.79 13.20 2.99
N GLU A 183 -8.52 13.09 4.29
CA GLU A 183 -9.54 13.08 5.35
C GLU A 183 -9.63 14.44 6.06
N ALA A 184 -8.51 15.14 6.22
CA ALA A 184 -8.44 16.45 6.86
C ALA A 184 -9.09 17.55 6.01
N GLY A 185 -9.57 18.60 6.67
CA GLY A 185 -10.03 19.82 6.00
C GLY A 185 -8.89 20.50 5.22
N ARG A 186 -9.22 21.15 4.09
CA ARG A 186 -8.23 21.81 3.22
C ARG A 186 -7.25 22.75 3.95
N LYS A 187 -7.70 23.42 5.02
CA LYS A 187 -6.89 24.34 5.83
C LYS A 187 -5.82 23.63 6.69
N GLN A 188 -6.00 22.34 6.94
CA GLN A 188 -5.10 21.52 7.77
C GLN A 188 -4.04 20.80 6.93
N VAL A 189 -4.17 20.83 5.60
CA VAL A 189 -3.21 20.25 4.67
C VAL A 189 -2.17 21.31 4.32
N GLY A 190 -0.91 21.04 4.68
CA GLY A 190 0.21 21.95 4.46
C GLY A 190 0.68 22.02 3.00
N LYS A 191 1.72 22.83 2.76
CA LYS A 191 2.34 22.96 1.46
C LYS A 191 2.81 21.59 0.93
N GLY A 192 2.52 21.30 -0.32
CA GLY A 192 2.86 20.01 -0.95
C GLY A 192 1.91 18.87 -0.59
N GLY A 193 0.74 19.15 0.00
CA GLY A 193 -0.23 18.07 0.32
C GLY A 193 0.17 17.25 1.54
N ILE A 194 1.00 17.78 2.45
CA ILE A 194 1.52 17.01 3.60
C ILE A 194 0.84 17.46 4.89
N VAL A 195 0.34 16.50 5.66
CA VAL A 195 -0.13 16.68 7.03
C VAL A 195 0.97 16.24 7.99
N LYS A 196 1.57 17.20 8.71
CA LYS A 196 2.69 16.95 9.64
C LYS A 196 2.28 17.00 11.10
N ASP A 197 1.20 17.73 11.42
CA ASP A 197 0.76 17.99 12.77
C ASP A 197 0.13 16.74 13.40
N PRO A 198 0.67 16.20 14.51
CA PRO A 198 0.10 15.05 15.21
C PRO A 198 -1.33 15.30 15.70
N ALA A 199 -1.68 16.55 16.06
CA ALA A 199 -3.04 16.90 16.48
C ALA A 199 -4.05 16.72 15.33
N VAL A 200 -3.65 17.06 14.08
CA VAL A 200 -4.47 16.82 12.90
C VAL A 200 -4.60 15.32 12.61
N HIS A 201 -3.53 14.54 12.80
CA HIS A 201 -3.61 13.07 12.70
C HIS A 201 -4.62 12.51 13.71
N ARG A 202 -4.52 12.92 15.00
CA ARG A 202 -5.46 12.49 16.03
C ARG A 202 -6.89 12.84 15.66
N GLN A 203 -7.15 14.09 15.24
CA GLN A 203 -8.49 14.53 14.82
C GLN A 203 -9.06 13.69 13.69
N VAL A 204 -8.27 13.47 12.62
CA VAL A 204 -8.67 12.63 11.47
C VAL A 204 -9.02 11.21 11.90
N LEU A 205 -8.19 10.60 12.74
CA LEU A 205 -8.44 9.26 13.25
C LEU A 205 -9.71 9.22 14.11
N THR A 206 -9.89 10.18 15.05
CA THR A 206 -11.08 10.30 15.89
C THR A 206 -12.34 10.40 15.05
N ASP A 207 -12.36 11.30 14.06
CA ASP A 207 -13.53 11.55 13.22
C ASP A 207 -13.90 10.35 12.33
N LEU A 208 -12.89 9.60 11.85
CA LEU A 208 -13.13 8.42 11.03
C LEU A 208 -13.60 7.23 11.86
N LEU A 209 -13.00 7.02 13.03
CA LEU A 209 -13.38 5.95 13.95
C LEU A 209 -14.81 6.14 14.48
N ALA A 210 -15.14 7.36 14.94
CA ALA A 210 -16.50 7.69 15.39
C ALA A 210 -17.52 7.47 14.26
N TRP A 211 -17.22 7.99 13.08
CA TRP A 211 -18.08 7.81 11.90
C TRP A 211 -18.25 6.32 11.55
N SER A 212 -17.21 5.51 11.63
CA SER A 212 -17.28 4.07 11.34
C SER A 212 -18.25 3.37 12.27
N ILE A 213 -18.17 3.64 13.58
CA ILE A 213 -19.05 3.07 14.61
C ILE A 213 -20.51 3.47 14.34
N GLU A 214 -20.77 4.77 14.10
CA GLU A 214 -22.10 5.30 13.79
C GLU A 214 -22.72 4.65 12.55
N ASN A 215 -21.89 4.17 11.62
CA ASN A 215 -22.33 3.51 10.39
C ASN A 215 -22.24 1.97 10.43
N GLY A 216 -22.16 1.37 11.63
CA GLY A 216 -22.20 -0.08 11.82
C GLY A 216 -20.92 -0.82 11.42
N LEU A 217 -19.80 -0.11 11.35
CA LEU A 217 -18.47 -0.66 11.13
C LEU A 217 -17.64 -0.53 12.42
N GLN A 218 -17.35 -1.66 13.06
CA GLN A 218 -16.61 -1.69 14.32
C GLN A 218 -15.10 -1.77 14.09
N PRO A 219 -14.31 -0.78 14.60
CA PRO A 219 -12.86 -0.84 14.57
C PRO A 219 -12.34 -2.02 15.41
N GLN A 220 -11.50 -2.84 14.79
CA GLN A 220 -10.85 -4.00 15.41
C GLN A 220 -9.36 -3.75 15.65
N GLY A 221 -8.73 -2.89 14.87
CA GLY A 221 -7.32 -2.57 14.96
C GLY A 221 -6.93 -1.31 14.20
N LEU A 222 -5.91 -0.63 14.71
CA LEU A 222 -5.30 0.52 14.07
C LEU A 222 -3.78 0.40 14.16
N THR A 223 -3.08 0.60 13.06
CA THR A 223 -1.62 0.62 13.02
C THR A 223 -1.11 1.70 12.09
N ARG A 224 0.13 2.13 12.30
CA ARG A 224 0.82 3.02 11.36
C ARG A 224 1.30 2.21 10.17
N SER A 225 1.20 2.76 8.98
CA SER A 225 1.77 2.15 7.78
C SER A 225 3.29 1.93 7.95
N PRO A 226 3.82 0.76 7.57
CA PRO A 226 5.26 0.48 7.68
C PRO A 226 6.11 1.33 6.74
N ILE A 227 5.49 1.93 5.73
CA ILE A 227 6.15 2.86 4.81
C ILE A 227 5.34 4.15 4.70
N GLN A 228 6.04 5.26 4.45
CA GLN A 228 5.39 6.54 4.19
C GLN A 228 4.73 6.54 2.81
N GLY A 229 3.63 7.28 2.70
CA GLY A 229 2.95 7.56 1.45
C GLY A 229 3.76 8.48 0.53
N ALA A 230 3.14 8.89 -0.57
CA ALA A 230 3.71 9.90 -1.45
C ALA A 230 4.06 11.17 -0.66
N ASP A 231 5.12 11.84 -1.07
CA ASP A 231 5.61 13.09 -0.47
C ASP A 231 5.95 13.01 1.02
N GLY A 232 6.05 11.79 1.59
CA GLY A 232 6.42 11.55 2.99
C GLY A 232 5.27 11.64 3.99
N ASN A 233 4.02 11.61 3.54
CA ASN A 233 2.87 11.57 4.42
C ASN A 233 2.87 10.33 5.32
N VAL A 234 2.52 10.53 6.59
CA VAL A 234 2.20 9.45 7.51
C VAL A 234 0.83 8.92 7.17
N GLU A 235 0.71 7.62 7.04
CA GLU A 235 -0.53 6.93 6.73
C GLU A 235 -0.81 5.86 7.80
N PHE A 236 -2.08 5.49 7.96
CA PHE A 236 -2.51 4.50 8.94
C PHE A 236 -3.35 3.42 8.28
N LEU A 237 -3.38 2.24 8.88
CA LEU A 237 -4.19 1.11 8.43
C LEU A 237 -5.21 0.80 9.51
N LEU A 238 -6.47 0.84 9.12
CA LEU A 238 -7.62 0.61 9.98
C LEU A 238 -8.27 -0.72 9.60
N TRP A 239 -8.42 -1.61 10.59
CA TRP A 239 -9.17 -2.84 10.45
C TRP A 239 -10.57 -2.67 11.03
N LEU A 240 -11.57 -2.98 10.20
CA LEU A 240 -12.99 -2.85 10.51
C LEU A 240 -13.72 -4.19 10.29
N ARG A 241 -14.78 -4.41 11.06
CA ARG A 241 -15.78 -5.47 10.84
C ARG A 241 -17.19 -4.89 10.87
N GLN A 242 -18.09 -5.49 10.10
CA GLN A 242 -19.51 -5.11 10.12
C GLN A 242 -20.22 -5.83 11.28
N GLY A 243 -21.00 -5.08 12.07
CA GLY A 243 -21.92 -5.65 13.05
C GLY A 243 -21.29 -6.37 14.23
N ASP A 244 -20.05 -6.08 14.58
CA ASP A 244 -19.38 -6.62 15.77
C ASP A 244 -19.55 -5.63 16.94
N ASP A 245 -20.07 -6.11 18.07
CA ASP A 245 -20.26 -5.33 19.30
C ASP A 245 -18.97 -5.22 20.14
N GLY A 246 -17.81 -5.34 19.51
CA GLY A 246 -16.51 -5.28 20.15
C GLY A 246 -16.34 -4.01 20.98
N ARG A 247 -15.78 -4.14 22.20
CA ARG A 247 -15.39 -2.99 23.02
C ARG A 247 -14.19 -2.33 22.37
N PHE A 248 -14.43 -1.14 21.80
CA PHE A 248 -13.40 -0.33 21.18
C PHE A 248 -12.88 0.72 22.18
N ASP A 249 -11.58 0.66 22.48
CA ASP A 249 -10.89 1.66 23.28
C ASP A 249 -10.01 2.55 22.37
N MET A 250 -10.51 3.73 22.08
CA MET A 250 -9.88 4.69 21.17
C MET A 250 -8.50 5.13 21.67
N GLU A 251 -8.34 5.38 22.97
CA GLU A 251 -7.07 5.83 23.53
C GLU A 251 -6.00 4.75 23.46
N SER A 252 -6.37 3.48 23.69
CA SER A 252 -5.45 2.35 23.50
C SER A 252 -4.92 2.24 22.07
N PHE A 253 -5.73 2.58 21.07
CA PHE A 253 -5.26 2.60 19.68
C PHE A 253 -4.35 3.80 19.40
N PHE A 254 -4.69 4.98 19.89
CA PHE A 254 -3.87 6.17 19.68
C PHE A 254 -2.49 6.05 20.33
N ALA A 255 -2.42 5.48 21.52
CA ALA A 255 -1.14 5.22 22.18
C ALA A 255 -0.16 4.37 21.37
N LYS A 256 -0.68 3.53 20.45
CA LYS A 256 0.14 2.67 19.57
C LYS A 256 0.63 3.36 18.31
N VAL A 257 -0.10 4.36 17.80
CA VAL A 257 0.12 4.89 16.45
C VAL A 257 0.52 6.36 16.41
N LEU A 258 0.20 7.12 17.46
CA LEU A 258 0.59 8.53 17.57
C LEU A 258 1.81 8.70 18.50
N PRO A 259 2.64 9.74 18.29
CA PRO A 259 3.68 10.08 19.25
C PRO A 259 3.02 10.40 20.60
N LYS A 260 3.72 10.09 21.71
CA LYS A 260 3.28 10.52 23.04
C LYS A 260 3.16 12.04 23.07
N ASP A 261 2.08 12.52 23.67
CA ASP A 261 1.89 13.95 23.87
C ASP A 261 3.01 14.47 24.79
N PRO A 262 3.71 15.56 24.44
CA PRO A 262 4.75 16.10 25.32
C PRO A 262 4.23 16.51 26.72
N ASP A 263 2.91 16.69 26.88
CA ASP A 263 2.29 17.05 28.16
C ASP A 263 1.94 15.84 29.08
N ASP A 264 1.99 14.60 28.58
CA ASP A 264 1.76 13.39 29.41
C ASP A 264 2.93 13.04 30.35
N SER A 265 3.94 13.89 30.42
CA SER A 265 5.15 13.70 31.25
C SER A 265 5.20 14.62 32.48
N LYS A 266 4.08 15.21 32.90
CA LYS A 266 4.01 16.06 34.12
C LYS A 266 3.19 15.42 35.23
#